data_ba29968d1eb0354089747f3e0e84e7ef
#
_entry.id   ba29968d1eb0354089747f3e0e84e7ef
#
_cell.length_a   1.000
_cell.length_b   1.000
_cell.length_c   1.000
_cell.angle_alpha   90.00
_cell.angle_beta   90.00
_cell.angle_gamma   90.00
#
_symmetry.space_group_name_H-M   'P 1'
#
loop_
_entity.id
_entity.type
_entity.pdbx_description
1 polymer ?
#
loop_
_entity_poly.entity_id
_entity_poly.type
_entity_poly.pdbx_seq_one_letter_code
_entity_poly.pdbx_strand_id
1 'polypeptide(L)'
;MLFRSLDSSLYAAHMTDNQIDHVWVRCDKTEHIYNIQAHIYIDCTGDCRLALEAGADYRMGREDALEFGESLGLEEPDSRTQGSSILFTAREHDRDMPFMPPPWARKLTRQDFVHRGLGSSWEYGYWWIELGGMYDTIRDNEQLRFELLSVVLGVWDYIKNSGEFPDSAHWALETVGMIPGKRESRRIMGDYIMTQADLEGAWKTFDDGVAIGGWNMDDHPPEGFDAPNKKPYQSIPVPEVYNISLGALYSRTIANLMMAGRNISCSHVAFTSTRVMATCSAVGQAAGTAAAVCVQESILPKQLRADKTRVRQLQQTLLRDDQSIRDIKNRDPKDVARTASVSASGVYKHAHPEHVLNGEVRDMPDTWDNRWAAPMTGNGAWLELRWDQPQLVRHIQITFDSGFQRELTLSASRWVNQRVIRGPQPELVKTYRVIGRLPNGNFQTLTQVQHNIQRLCRHDIEPVEVSSIRLQIDATHGAAEVRVYEIRCYG
;
A
#
# COMPACT_ATOMS: atom_id res chain seq x y z
N MET A 1 23.00 -2.12 -11.57
CA MET A 1 23.25 -3.08 -10.47
C MET A 1 22.35 -2.71 -9.32
N LEU A 2 21.58 -3.66 -8.77
CA LEU A 2 20.75 -3.43 -7.60
C LEU A 2 21.59 -3.67 -6.34
N PHE A 3 21.99 -2.60 -5.65
CA PHE A 3 22.66 -2.70 -4.36
C PHE A 3 21.62 -2.82 -3.24
N ARG A 4 21.74 -3.84 -2.41
CA ARG A 4 20.96 -4.02 -1.19
C ARG A 4 21.89 -4.30 -0.02
N SER A 5 21.72 -3.56 1.07
CA SER A 5 22.40 -3.82 2.32
C SER A 5 21.35 -4.04 3.40
N LEU A 6 21.33 -5.25 3.96
CA LEU A 6 20.46 -5.61 5.08
C LEU A 6 21.13 -5.20 6.39
N ASP A 7 20.32 -5.04 7.44
CA ASP A 7 20.78 -4.67 8.79
C ASP A 7 21.68 -3.43 8.79
N SER A 8 21.32 -2.46 7.96
CA SER A 8 22.10 -1.25 7.75
C SER A 8 21.30 -0.02 8.12
N SER A 9 21.90 0.86 8.91
CA SER A 9 21.30 2.07 9.44
C SER A 9 22.03 3.30 8.90
N LEU A 10 21.28 4.26 8.38
CA LEU A 10 21.78 5.59 8.06
C LEU A 10 22.06 6.34 9.36
N TYR A 11 23.23 6.99 9.45
CA TYR A 11 23.59 7.76 10.63
C TYR A 11 24.06 9.20 10.36
N ALA A 12 24.37 9.55 9.09
CA ALA A 12 24.72 10.90 8.71
C ALA A 12 24.41 11.20 7.24
N ALA A 13 24.13 12.46 6.92
CA ALA A 13 24.04 13.00 5.58
C ALA A 13 25.02 14.17 5.43
N HIS A 14 25.71 14.25 4.30
CA HIS A 14 26.55 15.38 3.92
C HIS A 14 25.82 16.23 2.88
N MET A 15 25.75 17.51 3.15
CA MET A 15 25.00 18.46 2.36
C MET A 15 25.91 19.37 1.56
N THR A 16 25.52 19.64 0.33
CA THR A 16 26.05 20.74 -0.48
C THR A 16 24.87 21.65 -0.83
N ASP A 17 24.87 22.84 -0.27
CA ASP A 17 23.72 23.76 -0.30
C ASP A 17 22.44 23.09 0.23
N ASN A 18 21.41 23.02 -0.60
CA ASN A 18 20.12 22.39 -0.28
C ASN A 18 19.97 20.98 -0.89
N GLN A 19 21.07 20.30 -1.20
CA GLN A 19 21.07 18.94 -1.74
C GLN A 19 21.92 18.01 -0.90
N ILE A 20 21.47 16.77 -0.79
CA ILE A 20 22.27 15.69 -0.22
C ILE A 20 23.31 15.28 -1.25
N ASP A 21 24.60 15.43 -0.89
CA ASP A 21 25.72 14.97 -1.71
C ASP A 21 25.93 13.47 -1.51
N HIS A 22 26.07 13.04 -0.26
CA HIS A 22 26.17 11.62 0.08
C HIS A 22 25.62 11.32 1.48
N VAL A 23 25.38 10.06 1.73
CA VAL A 23 24.96 9.56 3.04
C VAL A 23 25.89 8.48 3.55
N TRP A 24 26.05 8.45 4.89
CA TRP A 24 26.80 7.40 5.57
C TRP A 24 25.82 6.38 6.17
N VAL A 25 26.07 5.12 5.84
CA VAL A 25 25.26 3.97 6.27
C VAL A 25 26.17 2.93 6.89
N ARG A 26 25.84 2.45 8.08
CA ARG A 26 26.57 1.39 8.78
C ARG A 26 25.75 0.10 8.78
N CYS A 27 26.40 -1.00 8.42
CA CYS A 27 25.89 -2.34 8.62
C CYS A 27 26.52 -2.93 9.89
N ASP A 28 25.74 -3.07 10.96
CA ASP A 28 26.26 -3.49 12.27
C ASP A 28 26.70 -4.97 12.27
N LYS A 29 26.13 -5.81 11.41
CA LYS A 29 26.51 -7.24 11.30
C LYS A 29 27.86 -7.46 10.64
N THR A 30 28.24 -6.61 9.69
CA THR A 30 29.48 -6.75 8.92
C THR A 30 30.52 -5.71 9.24
N GLU A 31 30.16 -4.74 10.10
CA GLU A 31 30.93 -3.55 10.49
C GLU A 31 31.33 -2.65 9.30
N HIS A 32 30.78 -2.90 8.12
CA HIS A 32 31.02 -2.04 6.96
C HIS A 32 30.32 -0.68 7.13
N ILE A 33 31.04 0.34 6.69
CA ILE A 33 30.50 1.69 6.52
C ILE A 33 30.49 2.01 5.03
N TYR A 34 29.32 2.37 4.54
CA TYR A 34 29.11 2.74 3.15
C TYR A 34 28.96 4.25 3.03
N ASN A 35 29.68 4.83 2.06
CA ASN A 35 29.40 6.16 1.53
C ASN A 35 28.58 5.98 0.27
N ILE A 36 27.33 6.47 0.27
CA ILE A 36 26.40 6.29 -0.84
C ILE A 36 26.08 7.64 -1.46
N GLN A 37 26.44 7.78 -2.74
CA GLN A 37 26.09 8.93 -3.57
C GLN A 37 24.94 8.58 -4.51
N ALA A 38 23.98 9.48 -4.66
CA ALA A 38 22.82 9.34 -5.55
C ALA A 38 22.33 10.71 -6.04
N HIS A 39 21.66 10.72 -7.18
CA HIS A 39 21.00 11.94 -7.67
C HIS A 39 19.74 12.27 -6.88
N ILE A 40 18.95 11.24 -6.52
CA ILE A 40 17.73 11.36 -5.74
C ILE A 40 17.79 10.39 -4.55
N TYR A 41 17.36 10.84 -3.40
CA TYR A 41 17.22 10.08 -2.18
C TYR A 41 15.75 9.96 -1.81
N ILE A 42 15.33 8.83 -1.27
CA ILE A 42 13.95 8.61 -0.80
C ILE A 42 14.00 8.18 0.67
N ASP A 43 13.46 8.99 1.57
CA ASP A 43 13.31 8.62 2.98
C ASP A 43 12.09 7.72 3.16
N CYS A 44 12.35 6.42 3.39
CA CYS A 44 11.35 5.41 3.74
C CYS A 44 11.51 4.92 5.18
N THR A 45 12.22 5.66 6.04
CA THR A 45 12.54 5.23 7.41
C THR A 45 11.34 5.26 8.35
N GLY A 46 10.28 5.93 7.96
CA GLY A 46 9.06 6.12 8.74
C GLY A 46 9.21 7.16 9.87
N ASP A 47 10.40 7.34 10.41
CA ASP A 47 10.72 8.34 11.44
C ASP A 47 11.43 9.58 10.87
N CYS A 48 11.50 9.74 9.55
CA CYS A 48 12.19 10.83 8.86
C CYS A 48 13.69 10.89 9.20
N ARG A 49 14.36 9.73 9.30
CA ARG A 49 15.76 9.72 9.75
C ARG A 49 16.66 10.45 8.76
N LEU A 50 16.53 10.17 7.46
CA LEU A 50 17.34 10.85 6.43
C LEU A 50 17.01 12.35 6.38
N ALA A 51 15.73 12.69 6.45
CA ALA A 51 15.27 14.07 6.44
C ALA A 51 15.86 14.87 7.62
N LEU A 52 15.91 14.26 8.83
CA LEU A 52 16.51 14.87 10.01
C LEU A 52 18.01 15.14 9.80
N GLU A 53 18.76 14.14 9.33
CA GLU A 53 20.20 14.29 9.08
C GLU A 53 20.50 15.30 7.98
N ALA A 54 19.60 15.44 7.00
CA ALA A 54 19.71 16.44 5.92
C ALA A 54 19.24 17.84 6.33
N GLY A 55 18.67 18.03 7.52
CA GLY A 55 18.11 19.30 7.98
C GLY A 55 16.82 19.70 7.23
N ALA A 56 16.06 18.72 6.75
CA ALA A 56 14.79 18.96 6.11
C ALA A 56 13.74 19.47 7.10
N ASP A 57 12.82 20.28 6.59
CA ASP A 57 11.66 20.74 7.34
C ASP A 57 10.71 19.59 7.63
N TYR A 58 10.32 19.42 8.90
CA TYR A 58 9.41 18.38 9.35
C TYR A 58 8.50 18.88 10.47
N ARG A 59 7.41 18.16 10.71
CA ARG A 59 6.50 18.35 11.83
C ARG A 59 6.37 17.07 12.66
N MET A 60 6.02 17.24 13.91
CA MET A 60 5.63 16.19 14.85
C MET A 60 4.58 16.76 15.80
N GLY A 61 3.57 15.97 16.14
CA GLY A 61 2.46 16.43 16.95
C GLY A 61 1.22 16.75 16.12
N ARG A 62 0.24 17.40 16.74
CA ARG A 62 -1.08 17.66 16.18
C ARG A 62 -1.31 19.16 16.03
N GLU A 63 -1.79 19.54 14.87
CA GLU A 63 -2.07 20.93 14.52
C GLU A 63 -3.42 21.39 15.11
N ASP A 64 -3.59 22.70 15.29
CA ASP A 64 -4.90 23.26 15.60
C ASP A 64 -5.81 23.31 14.35
N ALA A 65 -7.12 23.40 14.60
CA ALA A 65 -8.12 23.39 13.56
C ALA A 65 -8.02 24.57 12.57
N LEU A 66 -7.49 25.69 12.99
CA LEU A 66 -7.42 26.91 12.19
C LEU A 66 -6.29 26.88 11.17
N GLU A 67 -5.20 26.19 11.48
CA GLU A 67 -4.02 26.16 10.61
C GLU A 67 -4.34 25.62 9.20
N PHE A 68 -5.15 24.55 9.12
CA PHE A 68 -5.55 23.92 7.86
C PHE A 68 -7.05 23.96 7.60
N GLY A 69 -7.84 24.58 8.49
CA GLY A 69 -9.31 24.59 8.39
C GLY A 69 -9.92 23.21 8.62
N GLU A 70 -9.35 22.40 9.49
CA GLU A 70 -9.76 21.02 9.74
C GLU A 70 -10.75 20.91 10.88
N SER A 71 -11.96 20.40 10.60
CA SER A 71 -13.01 20.24 11.62
C SER A 71 -12.66 19.22 12.70
N LEU A 72 -11.69 18.34 12.43
CA LEU A 72 -11.18 17.33 13.34
C LEU A 72 -9.86 17.74 14.02
N GLY A 73 -9.34 18.94 13.69
CA GLY A 73 -8.18 19.54 14.34
C GLY A 73 -8.47 19.93 15.80
N LEU A 74 -7.42 20.19 16.55
CA LEU A 74 -7.53 20.59 17.96
C LEU A 74 -7.92 22.08 18.10
N GLU A 75 -8.33 22.48 19.31
CA GLU A 75 -8.48 23.90 19.65
C GLU A 75 -7.09 24.57 19.76
N GLU A 76 -6.10 23.87 20.32
CA GLU A 76 -4.72 24.31 20.44
C GLU A 76 -3.79 23.18 20.00
N PRO A 77 -2.69 23.49 19.28
CA PRO A 77 -1.76 22.48 18.82
C PRO A 77 -0.99 21.86 20.00
N ASP A 78 -0.56 20.61 19.83
CA ASP A 78 0.28 19.93 20.83
C ASP A 78 1.36 19.05 20.19
N SER A 79 2.29 18.55 21.00
CA SER A 79 3.37 17.67 20.56
C SER A 79 3.00 16.17 20.58
N ARG A 80 1.75 15.84 20.87
CA ARG A 80 1.31 14.46 21.03
C ARG A 80 1.13 13.77 19.67
N THR A 81 1.25 12.45 19.70
CA THR A 81 1.13 11.59 18.51
C THR A 81 0.20 10.42 18.80
N GLN A 82 -0.11 9.62 17.78
CA GLN A 82 -0.66 8.30 18.03
C GLN A 82 0.41 7.39 18.61
N GLY A 83 0.00 6.50 19.51
CA GLY A 83 0.91 5.61 20.23
C GLY A 83 1.46 4.45 19.38
N SER A 84 2.21 3.60 20.06
CA SER A 84 2.75 2.36 19.53
C SER A 84 2.08 1.17 20.20
N SER A 85 2.02 0.01 19.52
CA SER A 85 1.44 -1.22 20.05
C SER A 85 2.45 -2.35 20.07
N ILE A 86 2.31 -3.26 21.04
CA ILE A 86 2.92 -4.59 21.01
C ILE A 86 1.80 -5.63 20.98
N LEU A 87 1.91 -6.59 20.06
CA LEU A 87 0.99 -7.70 19.92
C LEU A 87 1.62 -8.98 20.46
N PHE A 88 0.77 -9.95 20.82
CA PHE A 88 1.17 -11.30 21.15
C PHE A 88 0.46 -12.30 20.22
N THR A 89 0.92 -13.53 20.18
CA THR A 89 0.13 -14.67 19.70
C THR A 89 -0.01 -15.70 20.81
N ALA A 90 -1.14 -16.38 20.82
CA ALA A 90 -1.38 -17.46 21.76
C ALA A 90 -1.94 -18.68 21.03
N ARG A 91 -1.73 -19.85 21.62
CA ARG A 91 -2.16 -21.13 21.07
C ARG A 91 -2.97 -21.91 22.10
N GLU A 92 -3.99 -22.58 21.61
CA GLU A 92 -4.76 -23.55 22.36
C GLU A 92 -4.03 -24.91 22.42
N HIS A 93 -4.01 -25.53 23.60
CA HIS A 93 -3.40 -26.80 23.88
C HIS A 93 -4.49 -27.82 24.32
N ASP A 94 -4.13 -29.10 24.41
CA ASP A 94 -4.97 -30.20 24.83
C ASP A 94 -4.98 -30.43 26.38
N ARG A 95 -4.37 -29.50 27.11
CA ARG A 95 -4.23 -29.56 28.59
C ARG A 95 -4.28 -28.14 29.17
N ASP A 96 -4.43 -28.07 30.48
CA ASP A 96 -4.33 -26.83 31.23
C ASP A 96 -2.93 -26.19 31.08
N MET A 97 -2.91 -24.93 30.78
CA MET A 97 -1.72 -24.11 30.60
C MET A 97 -1.75 -22.93 31.59
N PRO A 98 -1.35 -23.15 32.87
CA PRO A 98 -1.37 -22.12 33.89
C PRO A 98 -0.39 -20.97 33.50
N PHE A 99 -0.70 -19.74 33.91
CA PHE A 99 0.15 -18.60 33.72
C PHE A 99 0.50 -17.95 35.03
N MET A 100 1.79 -17.71 35.26
CA MET A 100 2.30 -16.96 36.40
C MET A 100 2.89 -15.65 35.86
N PRO A 101 2.27 -14.50 36.14
CA PRO A 101 2.77 -13.22 35.66
C PRO A 101 4.09 -12.85 36.33
N PRO A 102 5.04 -12.26 35.60
CA PRO A 102 6.21 -11.69 36.26
C PRO A 102 5.81 -10.52 37.16
N PRO A 103 6.62 -10.21 38.21
CA PRO A 103 6.28 -9.15 39.17
C PRO A 103 6.08 -7.75 38.55
N TRP A 104 6.67 -7.52 37.39
CA TRP A 104 6.59 -6.27 36.65
C TRP A 104 5.40 -6.22 35.67
N ALA A 105 4.62 -7.28 35.52
CA ALA A 105 3.38 -7.23 34.73
C ALA A 105 2.40 -6.25 35.38
N ARG A 106 1.74 -5.41 34.58
CA ARG A 106 0.77 -4.42 35.07
C ARG A 106 -0.41 -5.12 35.71
N LYS A 107 -0.81 -4.65 36.91
CA LYS A 107 -2.00 -5.18 37.57
C LYS A 107 -3.22 -4.50 37.03
N LEU A 108 -4.09 -5.27 36.39
CA LEU A 108 -5.28 -4.77 35.70
C LEU A 108 -6.55 -5.28 36.35
N THR A 109 -7.60 -4.50 36.21
CA THR A 109 -8.95 -4.77 36.71
C THR A 109 -9.97 -4.66 35.59
N ARG A 110 -11.21 -5.05 35.82
CA ARG A 110 -12.30 -4.91 34.85
C ARG A 110 -12.47 -3.47 34.35
N GLN A 111 -12.13 -2.47 35.16
CA GLN A 111 -12.28 -1.07 34.81
C GLN A 111 -11.33 -0.62 33.67
N ASP A 112 -10.18 -1.31 33.52
CA ASP A 112 -9.21 -1.01 32.47
C ASP A 112 -9.72 -1.43 31.07
N PHE A 113 -10.79 -2.24 31.01
CA PHE A 113 -11.33 -2.82 29.79
C PHE A 113 -12.73 -2.28 29.39
N VAL A 114 -13.19 -1.16 29.94
CA VAL A 114 -14.55 -0.63 29.70
C VAL A 114 -14.84 -0.46 28.19
N HIS A 115 -13.87 -0.01 27.42
CA HIS A 115 -13.98 0.18 25.97
C HIS A 115 -13.06 -0.77 25.17
N ARG A 116 -12.50 -1.79 25.81
CA ARG A 116 -11.51 -2.71 25.22
C ARG A 116 -12.00 -4.15 25.38
N GLY A 117 -12.50 -4.72 24.28
CA GLY A 117 -12.98 -6.09 24.27
C GLY A 117 -11.82 -7.08 24.36
N LEU A 118 -11.95 -8.09 25.25
CA LEU A 118 -10.98 -9.17 25.37
C LEU A 118 -11.33 -10.39 24.50
N GLY A 119 -12.46 -10.36 23.80
CA GLY A 119 -12.87 -11.37 22.82
C GLY A 119 -12.97 -12.79 23.35
N SER A 120 -13.41 -13.71 22.48
CA SER A 120 -13.48 -15.15 22.74
C SER A 120 -12.35 -15.95 22.06
N SER A 121 -11.48 -15.29 21.31
CA SER A 121 -10.30 -15.87 20.68
C SER A 121 -9.07 -15.09 21.07
N TRP A 122 -8.04 -15.80 21.54
CA TRP A 122 -6.78 -15.21 21.98
C TRP A 122 -5.61 -15.55 21.04
N GLU A 123 -5.91 -16.02 19.84
CA GLU A 123 -4.90 -16.43 18.85
C GLU A 123 -3.88 -15.32 18.52
N TYR A 124 -4.31 -14.07 18.59
CA TYR A 124 -3.47 -12.91 18.36
C TYR A 124 -3.84 -11.77 19.30
N GLY A 125 -2.86 -10.93 19.60
CA GLY A 125 -3.03 -9.82 20.53
C GLY A 125 -3.89 -8.69 20.00
N TYR A 126 -4.08 -7.70 20.86
CA TYR A 126 -4.99 -6.60 20.62
C TYR A 126 -4.23 -5.35 20.21
N TRP A 127 -4.60 -4.76 19.06
CA TRP A 127 -4.02 -3.51 18.56
C TRP A 127 -4.21 -2.34 19.53
N TRP A 128 -5.22 -2.36 20.40
CA TRP A 128 -5.47 -1.35 21.43
C TRP A 128 -4.57 -1.49 22.67
N ILE A 129 -3.67 -2.46 22.73
CA ILE A 129 -2.54 -2.43 23.65
C ILE A 129 -1.56 -1.40 23.08
N GLU A 130 -1.82 -0.15 23.41
CA GLU A 130 -1.20 1.01 22.80
C GLU A 130 -0.80 2.02 23.88
N LEU A 131 0.42 2.53 23.79
CA LEU A 131 0.97 3.59 24.62
C LEU A 131 1.89 4.48 23.79
N GLY A 132 2.26 5.61 24.32
CA GLY A 132 3.38 6.40 23.83
C GLY A 132 3.02 7.68 23.11
N GLY A 133 1.73 7.96 22.83
CA GLY A 133 1.35 9.22 22.21
C GLY A 133 1.62 10.44 23.08
N MET A 134 1.78 10.24 24.39
CA MET A 134 2.15 11.26 25.38
C MET A 134 3.67 11.47 25.54
N TYR A 135 4.47 10.69 24.81
CA TYR A 135 5.94 10.66 24.86
C TYR A 135 6.53 10.95 23.48
N ASP A 136 7.84 11.17 23.41
CA ASP A 136 8.54 11.13 22.14
C ASP A 136 8.67 9.67 21.66
N THR A 137 7.84 9.27 20.70
CA THR A 137 7.78 7.90 20.19
C THR A 137 9.10 7.41 19.56
N ILE A 138 10.09 8.29 19.38
CA ILE A 138 11.42 7.95 18.87
C ILE A 138 12.42 7.85 20.03
N ARG A 139 12.54 8.90 20.85
CA ARG A 139 13.55 8.98 21.90
C ARG A 139 13.23 8.06 23.08
N ASP A 140 11.94 7.97 23.43
CA ASP A 140 11.48 7.19 24.57
C ASP A 140 11.09 5.76 24.17
N ASN A 141 11.42 5.31 22.94
CA ASN A 141 10.96 4.05 22.38
C ASN A 141 11.37 2.82 23.24
N GLU A 142 12.54 2.83 23.88
CA GLU A 142 12.96 1.73 24.77
C GLU A 142 12.13 1.69 26.07
N GLN A 143 11.86 2.84 26.69
CA GLN A 143 10.97 2.91 27.83
C GLN A 143 9.56 2.43 27.46
N LEU A 144 9.02 2.93 26.34
CA LEU A 144 7.72 2.52 25.82
C LEU A 144 7.63 1.02 25.56
N ARG A 145 8.70 0.40 25.09
CA ARG A 145 8.77 -1.04 24.89
C ARG A 145 8.53 -1.81 26.20
N PHE A 146 9.18 -1.41 27.28
CA PHE A 146 9.00 -2.05 28.58
C PHE A 146 7.61 -1.80 29.17
N GLU A 147 7.06 -0.60 29.03
CA GLU A 147 5.70 -0.28 29.46
C GLU A 147 4.66 -1.11 28.68
N LEU A 148 4.81 -1.22 27.37
CA LEU A 148 3.94 -2.03 26.52
C LEU A 148 4.04 -3.53 26.89
N LEU A 149 5.24 -4.07 27.14
CA LEU A 149 5.41 -5.44 27.60
C LEU A 149 4.71 -5.67 28.94
N SER A 150 4.81 -4.71 29.86
CA SER A 150 4.10 -4.73 31.13
C SER A 150 2.57 -4.82 30.95
N VAL A 151 2.02 -4.02 30.02
CA VAL A 151 0.58 -4.07 29.67
C VAL A 151 0.22 -5.39 29.02
N VAL A 152 0.99 -5.88 28.03
CA VAL A 152 0.72 -7.16 27.36
C VAL A 152 0.60 -8.30 28.36
N LEU A 153 1.56 -8.40 29.28
CA LEU A 153 1.55 -9.48 30.29
C LEU A 153 0.48 -9.26 31.35
N GLY A 154 0.13 -8.01 31.65
CA GLY A 154 -1.02 -7.70 32.52
C GLY A 154 -2.35 -8.07 31.90
N VAL A 155 -2.54 -7.80 30.58
CA VAL A 155 -3.73 -8.23 29.83
C VAL A 155 -3.82 -9.75 29.80
N TRP A 156 -2.71 -10.44 29.57
CA TRP A 156 -2.68 -11.89 29.58
C TRP A 156 -2.94 -12.47 30.99
N ASP A 157 -2.39 -11.86 32.04
CA ASP A 157 -2.68 -12.20 33.43
C ASP A 157 -4.19 -12.09 33.74
N TYR A 158 -4.80 -11.00 33.30
CA TYR A 158 -6.24 -10.80 33.48
C TYR A 158 -7.05 -11.87 32.75
N ILE A 159 -6.73 -12.20 31.50
CA ILE A 159 -7.40 -13.27 30.75
C ILE A 159 -7.28 -14.62 31.48
N LYS A 160 -6.10 -14.94 31.98
CA LYS A 160 -5.83 -16.24 32.60
C LYS A 160 -6.31 -16.38 34.05
N ASN A 161 -6.23 -15.31 34.84
CA ASN A 161 -6.32 -15.39 36.28
C ASN A 161 -7.47 -14.59 36.89
N SER A 162 -8.23 -13.77 36.14
CA SER A 162 -9.38 -13.03 36.69
C SER A 162 -10.60 -13.93 37.05
N GLY A 163 -10.69 -15.13 36.46
CA GLY A 163 -11.85 -15.99 36.56
C GLY A 163 -12.97 -15.63 35.55
N GLU A 164 -12.86 -14.54 34.78
CA GLU A 164 -13.90 -14.18 33.82
C GLU A 164 -13.84 -15.01 32.52
N PHE A 165 -12.72 -15.66 32.24
CA PHE A 165 -12.48 -16.39 30.98
C PHE A 165 -12.06 -17.83 31.22
N PRO A 166 -12.96 -18.70 31.72
CA PRO A 166 -12.62 -20.10 32.04
C PRO A 166 -12.10 -20.88 30.84
N ASP A 167 -12.58 -20.55 29.61
CA ASP A 167 -12.12 -21.16 28.37
C ASP A 167 -10.65 -20.86 28.04
N SER A 168 -10.04 -19.86 28.70
CA SER A 168 -8.62 -19.55 28.55
C SER A 168 -7.70 -20.59 29.20
N ALA A 169 -8.24 -21.53 30.02
CA ALA A 169 -7.43 -22.51 30.75
C ALA A 169 -6.41 -23.24 29.86
N HIS A 170 -6.82 -23.63 28.65
CA HIS A 170 -6.01 -24.38 27.70
C HIS A 170 -5.10 -23.49 26.82
N TRP A 171 -5.13 -22.16 26.97
CA TRP A 171 -4.38 -21.24 26.14
C TRP A 171 -3.05 -20.84 26.78
N ALA A 172 -1.99 -20.76 25.95
CA ALA A 172 -0.69 -20.24 26.36
C ALA A 172 -0.16 -19.21 25.35
N LEU A 173 0.62 -18.24 25.83
CA LEU A 173 1.38 -17.35 24.95
C LEU A 173 2.37 -18.18 24.09
N GLU A 174 2.40 -17.93 22.81
CA GLU A 174 3.35 -18.50 21.86
C GLU A 174 4.46 -17.52 21.53
N THR A 175 4.09 -16.27 21.22
CA THR A 175 5.03 -15.17 20.99
C THR A 175 4.54 -13.88 21.63
N VAL A 176 5.47 -13.05 22.03
CA VAL A 176 5.22 -11.66 22.42
C VAL A 176 6.11 -10.78 21.55
N GLY A 177 5.53 -9.76 20.92
CA GLY A 177 6.28 -8.79 20.14
C GLY A 177 7.32 -8.06 21.01
N MET A 178 8.50 -7.85 20.45
CA MET A 178 9.61 -7.21 21.19
C MET A 178 9.91 -5.78 20.70
N ILE A 179 9.34 -5.40 19.57
CA ILE A 179 9.53 -4.08 18.96
C ILE A 179 8.17 -3.40 18.87
N PRO A 180 8.00 -2.19 19.45
CA PRO A 180 6.77 -1.43 19.32
C PRO A 180 6.43 -1.11 17.87
N GLY A 181 5.22 -1.46 17.44
CA GLY A 181 4.66 -1.07 16.15
C GLY A 181 4.22 0.38 16.20
N LYS A 182 5.09 1.27 15.74
CA LYS A 182 4.90 2.72 15.80
C LYS A 182 3.89 3.18 14.75
N ARG A 183 2.86 3.94 15.17
CA ARG A 183 1.89 4.55 14.25
C ARG A 183 2.38 5.88 13.73
N GLU A 184 2.82 6.76 14.61
CA GLU A 184 3.16 8.14 14.28
C GLU A 184 4.50 8.58 14.86
N SER A 185 5.16 9.49 14.13
CA SER A 185 6.31 10.26 14.56
C SER A 185 6.40 11.54 13.71
N ARG A 186 7.54 11.80 13.08
CA ARG A 186 7.74 12.96 12.20
C ARG A 186 7.09 12.77 10.84
N ARG A 187 6.67 13.89 10.23
CA ARG A 187 6.17 14.03 8.85
C ARG A 187 7.02 15.08 8.15
N ILE A 188 7.60 14.75 6.99
CA ILE A 188 8.44 15.68 6.21
C ILE A 188 7.52 16.65 5.48
N MET A 189 7.84 17.94 5.49
CA MET A 189 7.03 18.95 4.80
C MET A 189 7.42 19.07 3.34
N GLY A 190 6.41 18.84 2.48
CA GLY A 190 6.49 18.99 1.03
C GLY A 190 6.01 20.36 0.54
N ASP A 191 6.04 20.55 -0.77
CA ASP A 191 5.41 21.72 -1.42
C ASP A 191 3.87 21.67 -1.36
N TYR A 192 3.30 20.50 -1.07
CA TYR A 192 1.90 20.28 -0.74
C TYR A 192 1.77 19.56 0.60
N ILE A 193 0.83 19.98 1.41
CA ILE A 193 0.49 19.32 2.68
C ILE A 193 -0.91 18.76 2.52
N MET A 194 -1.05 17.43 2.52
CA MET A 194 -2.36 16.77 2.50
C MET A 194 -3.13 17.10 3.78
N THR A 195 -4.40 17.41 3.66
CA THR A 195 -5.28 17.83 4.77
C THR A 195 -6.57 17.00 4.81
N GLN A 196 -7.39 17.18 5.84
CA GLN A 196 -8.73 16.60 5.94
C GLN A 196 -9.57 16.90 4.69
N ALA A 197 -9.56 18.14 4.21
CA ALA A 197 -10.32 18.54 3.03
C ALA A 197 -9.97 17.71 1.78
N ASP A 198 -8.67 17.34 1.62
CA ASP A 198 -8.26 16.48 0.51
C ASP A 198 -8.89 15.09 0.62
N LEU A 199 -8.92 14.51 1.81
CA LEU A 199 -9.54 13.20 2.04
C LEU A 199 -11.05 13.22 1.83
N GLU A 200 -11.68 14.37 2.04
CA GLU A 200 -13.13 14.59 1.90
C GLU A 200 -13.56 15.01 0.48
N GLY A 201 -12.63 15.21 -0.46
CA GLY A 201 -12.95 15.47 -1.86
C GLY A 201 -12.16 16.55 -2.57
N ALA A 202 -11.38 17.39 -1.88
CA ALA A 202 -10.59 18.44 -2.52
C ALA A 202 -9.50 17.88 -3.46
N TRP A 203 -9.08 16.61 -3.29
CA TRP A 203 -8.20 15.90 -4.22
C TRP A 203 -8.67 15.92 -5.67
N LYS A 204 -9.96 16.13 -5.93
CA LYS A 204 -10.53 16.24 -7.30
C LYS A 204 -9.93 17.39 -8.09
N THR A 205 -9.32 18.35 -7.41
CA THR A 205 -8.60 19.46 -8.04
C THR A 205 -7.15 19.14 -8.40
N PHE A 206 -6.63 17.97 -7.99
CA PHE A 206 -5.25 17.57 -8.25
C PHE A 206 -5.04 17.24 -9.73
N ASP A 207 -4.09 17.94 -10.37
CA ASP A 207 -3.56 17.53 -11.67
C ASP A 207 -2.26 16.69 -11.52
N ASP A 208 -1.72 16.60 -10.29
CA ASP A 208 -0.51 15.89 -9.90
C ASP A 208 -0.76 14.67 -9.00
N GLY A 209 -1.97 14.11 -8.97
CA GLY A 209 -2.27 12.89 -8.25
C GLY A 209 -1.46 11.69 -8.79
N VAL A 210 -0.79 10.93 -7.91
CA VAL A 210 0.12 9.82 -8.31
C VAL A 210 -0.11 8.51 -7.56
N ALA A 211 -0.91 8.53 -6.50
CA ALA A 211 -1.27 7.35 -5.70
C ALA A 211 -2.68 7.53 -5.14
N ILE A 212 -3.24 6.46 -4.58
CA ILE A 212 -4.56 6.48 -3.93
C ILE A 212 -4.46 6.07 -2.47
N GLY A 213 -5.32 6.66 -1.63
CA GLY A 213 -5.67 6.23 -0.29
C GLY A 213 -7.18 6.03 -0.20
N GLY A 214 -7.66 5.45 0.90
CA GLY A 214 -9.09 5.18 1.08
C GLY A 214 -9.42 4.60 2.44
N TRP A 215 -8.45 4.56 3.35
CA TRP A 215 -8.68 4.18 4.74
C TRP A 215 -9.44 5.29 5.45
N ASN A 216 -10.28 4.95 6.42
CA ASN A 216 -10.93 5.92 7.28
C ASN A 216 -9.89 6.80 7.99
N MET A 217 -10.27 8.01 8.38
CA MET A 217 -9.51 8.80 9.35
C MET A 217 -9.62 8.10 10.71
N ASP A 218 -8.57 7.37 11.08
CA ASP A 218 -8.51 6.45 12.22
C ASP A 218 -7.58 7.03 13.28
N ASP A 219 -8.16 7.91 14.11
CA ASP A 219 -7.45 8.61 15.16
C ASP A 219 -7.47 7.83 16.48
N HIS A 220 -6.34 7.84 17.18
CA HIS A 220 -6.14 7.15 18.45
C HIS A 220 -5.82 8.17 19.55
N PRO A 221 -6.48 8.09 20.72
CA PRO A 221 -6.14 8.99 21.83
C PRO A 221 -4.68 8.80 22.25
N PRO A 222 -3.92 9.90 22.44
CA PRO A 222 -2.49 9.82 22.75
C PRO A 222 -2.18 9.04 24.03
N GLU A 223 -3.07 9.06 25.00
CA GLU A 223 -2.93 8.30 26.25
C GLU A 223 -2.99 6.78 26.04
N GLY A 224 -3.60 6.33 24.93
CA GLY A 224 -3.71 4.91 24.60
C GLY A 224 -4.39 4.10 25.69
N PHE A 225 -3.72 3.07 26.19
CA PHE A 225 -4.26 2.17 27.22
C PHE A 225 -4.50 2.87 28.58
N ASP A 226 -3.75 3.93 28.87
CA ASP A 226 -3.87 4.67 30.14
C ASP A 226 -5.11 5.57 30.24
N ALA A 227 -5.97 5.59 29.21
CA ALA A 227 -7.27 6.23 29.23
C ALA A 227 -8.41 5.20 29.11
N PRO A 228 -8.71 4.38 30.13
CA PRO A 228 -9.70 3.30 30.04
C PRO A 228 -11.13 3.79 29.81
N ASN A 229 -11.43 5.04 30.16
CA ASN A 229 -12.70 5.72 29.95
C ASN A 229 -12.90 6.29 28.53
N LYS A 230 -11.85 6.30 27.69
CA LYS A 230 -11.90 6.70 26.29
C LYS A 230 -11.99 5.46 25.38
N LYS A 231 -12.72 5.58 24.27
CA LYS A 231 -12.63 4.58 23.20
C LYS A 231 -11.20 4.52 22.67
N PRO A 232 -10.67 3.32 22.32
CA PRO A 232 -9.29 3.18 21.89
C PRO A 232 -9.00 3.80 20.52
N TYR A 233 -10.03 4.16 19.76
CA TYR A 233 -9.93 4.83 18.47
C TYR A 233 -11.24 5.55 18.13
N GLN A 234 -11.12 6.51 17.21
CA GLN A 234 -12.23 7.13 16.51
C GLN A 234 -12.01 6.95 15.02
N SER A 235 -12.94 6.28 14.33
CA SER A 235 -12.85 6.04 12.88
C SER A 235 -13.92 6.86 12.18
N ILE A 236 -13.50 7.78 11.35
CA ILE A 236 -14.36 8.65 10.55
C ILE A 236 -14.21 8.24 9.09
N PRO A 237 -15.27 7.76 8.44
CA PRO A 237 -15.19 7.34 7.05
C PRO A 237 -14.77 8.47 6.11
N VAL A 238 -13.89 8.19 5.19
CA VAL A 238 -13.67 9.05 4.02
C VAL A 238 -14.79 8.80 3.01
N PRO A 239 -15.30 9.83 2.31
CA PRO A 239 -16.43 9.65 1.39
C PRO A 239 -16.14 8.69 0.24
N GLU A 240 -14.91 8.72 -0.28
CA GLU A 240 -14.47 7.88 -1.40
C GLU A 240 -12.95 7.70 -1.38
N VAL A 241 -12.43 6.87 -2.29
CA VAL A 241 -10.98 6.76 -2.53
C VAL A 241 -10.46 8.10 -3.01
N TYR A 242 -9.38 8.61 -2.40
CA TYR A 242 -8.78 9.91 -2.70
C TYR A 242 -7.39 9.76 -3.34
N ASN A 243 -6.98 10.76 -4.12
CA ASN A 243 -5.64 10.84 -4.69
C ASN A 243 -4.66 11.48 -3.71
N ILE A 244 -3.39 11.11 -3.83
CA ILE A 244 -2.25 11.70 -3.14
C ILE A 244 -1.44 12.51 -4.15
N SER A 245 -1.21 13.79 -3.84
CA SER A 245 -0.45 14.73 -4.66
C SER A 245 1.03 14.36 -4.70
N LEU A 246 1.67 14.46 -5.86
CA LEU A 246 3.13 14.36 -6.00
C LEU A 246 3.84 15.38 -5.09
N GLY A 247 3.24 16.58 -4.90
CA GLY A 247 3.76 17.61 -4.03
C GLY A 247 3.90 17.22 -2.57
N ALA A 248 3.21 16.16 -2.11
CA ALA A 248 3.32 15.62 -0.77
C ALA A 248 4.44 14.56 -0.64
N LEU A 249 5.15 14.22 -1.73
CA LEU A 249 6.12 13.13 -1.78
C LEU A 249 7.58 13.59 -1.95
N TYR A 250 7.87 14.90 -1.85
CA TYR A 250 9.24 15.43 -1.84
C TYR A 250 9.37 16.60 -0.89
N SER A 251 10.57 16.78 -0.35
CA SER A 251 10.87 17.85 0.60
C SER A 251 10.83 19.24 -0.04
N ARG A 252 10.20 20.19 0.64
CA ARG A 252 10.18 21.60 0.18
C ARG A 252 11.51 22.33 0.40
N THR A 253 12.38 21.81 1.28
CA THR A 253 13.65 22.44 1.66
C THR A 253 14.87 21.72 1.10
N ILE A 254 14.83 20.41 0.93
CA ILE A 254 15.94 19.61 0.39
C ILE A 254 15.59 19.14 -1.03
N ALA A 255 16.30 19.69 -2.00
CA ALA A 255 15.90 19.65 -3.41
C ALA A 255 15.88 18.24 -4.03
N ASN A 256 16.76 17.33 -3.59
CA ASN A 256 16.86 15.95 -4.10
C ASN A 256 16.36 14.89 -3.11
N LEU A 257 15.55 15.31 -2.11
CA LEU A 257 14.94 14.40 -1.13
C LEU A 257 13.46 14.18 -1.43
N MET A 258 13.09 12.93 -1.62
CA MET A 258 11.71 12.45 -1.68
C MET A 258 11.38 11.64 -0.41
N MET A 259 10.11 11.32 -0.22
CA MET A 259 9.65 10.49 0.88
C MET A 259 8.55 9.52 0.45
N ALA A 260 8.52 8.37 1.12
CA ALA A 260 7.48 7.38 0.96
C ALA A 260 7.26 6.64 2.29
N GLY A 261 6.01 6.30 2.56
CA GLY A 261 5.61 5.71 3.83
C GLY A 261 4.72 6.63 4.63
N ARG A 262 4.65 6.44 5.95
CA ARG A 262 3.83 7.27 6.83
C ARG A 262 4.36 8.69 7.06
N ASN A 263 5.57 8.95 6.61
CA ASN A 263 6.29 10.22 6.77
C ASN A 263 6.09 11.23 5.63
N ILE A 264 5.10 11.02 4.76
CA ILE A 264 4.75 11.99 3.70
C ILE A 264 4.19 13.30 4.29
N SER A 265 4.12 14.32 3.46
CA SER A 265 3.67 15.66 3.86
C SER A 265 2.14 15.69 4.04
N CYS A 266 1.71 15.74 5.28
CA CYS A 266 0.29 15.81 5.63
C CYS A 266 0.09 16.44 7.02
N SER A 267 -1.13 16.93 7.30
CA SER A 267 -1.58 17.26 8.66
C SER A 267 -1.69 16.00 9.51
N HIS A 268 -1.80 16.15 10.83
CA HIS A 268 -2.09 15.02 11.72
C HIS A 268 -3.41 14.33 11.33
N VAL A 269 -4.46 15.10 11.03
CA VAL A 269 -5.78 14.56 10.67
C VAL A 269 -5.68 13.73 9.40
N ALA A 270 -5.06 14.24 8.32
CA ALA A 270 -4.88 13.49 7.08
C ALA A 270 -3.97 12.27 7.28
N PHE A 271 -2.96 12.39 8.15
CA PHE A 271 -2.06 11.30 8.50
C PHE A 271 -2.82 10.07 9.02
N THR A 272 -3.89 10.26 9.80
CA THR A 272 -4.66 9.14 10.39
C THR A 272 -5.21 8.16 9.34
N SER A 273 -5.39 8.62 8.10
CA SER A 273 -5.80 7.81 6.95
C SER A 273 -4.60 7.37 6.08
N THR A 274 -3.65 8.27 5.80
CA THR A 274 -2.58 8.02 4.82
C THR A 274 -1.51 7.03 5.31
N ARG A 275 -1.38 6.82 6.62
CA ARG A 275 -0.34 6.03 7.28
C ARG A 275 -0.43 4.52 7.07
N VAL A 276 -1.58 3.98 6.64
CA VAL A 276 -1.77 2.52 6.54
C VAL A 276 -0.88 1.90 5.44
N MET A 277 -0.44 0.66 5.67
CA MET A 277 0.57 0.01 4.83
C MET A 277 0.18 -0.09 3.35
N ALA A 278 -1.09 -0.32 3.03
CA ALA A 278 -1.54 -0.39 1.63
C ALA A 278 -1.37 0.95 0.91
N THR A 279 -1.76 2.05 1.55
CA THR A 279 -1.54 3.43 1.03
C THR A 279 -0.05 3.72 0.91
N CYS A 280 0.75 3.38 1.94
CA CYS A 280 2.21 3.56 1.91
C CYS A 280 2.87 2.78 0.76
N SER A 281 2.36 1.59 0.41
CA SER A 281 2.84 0.81 -0.73
C SER A 281 2.59 1.52 -2.06
N ALA A 282 1.38 2.06 -2.26
CA ALA A 282 1.05 2.85 -3.45
C ALA A 282 1.91 4.12 -3.56
N VAL A 283 2.12 4.81 -2.43
CA VAL A 283 3.02 5.98 -2.34
C VAL A 283 4.46 5.59 -2.67
N GLY A 284 4.92 4.43 -2.20
CA GLY A 284 6.28 3.93 -2.48
C GLY A 284 6.51 3.69 -3.97
N GLN A 285 5.53 3.09 -4.68
CA GLN A 285 5.59 2.93 -6.13
C GLN A 285 5.62 4.30 -6.83
N ALA A 286 4.78 5.24 -6.42
CA ALA A 286 4.74 6.58 -7.00
C ALA A 286 6.07 7.33 -6.83
N ALA A 287 6.62 7.37 -5.61
CA ALA A 287 7.88 8.05 -5.32
C ALA A 287 9.06 7.40 -6.06
N GLY A 288 9.13 6.06 -6.10
CA GLY A 288 10.17 5.34 -6.83
C GLY A 288 10.14 5.60 -8.33
N THR A 289 8.94 5.60 -8.93
CA THR A 289 8.77 5.91 -10.37
C THR A 289 9.11 7.37 -10.67
N ALA A 290 8.67 8.30 -9.82
CA ALA A 290 9.01 9.72 -9.97
C ALA A 290 10.51 9.97 -9.85
N ALA A 291 11.18 9.31 -8.88
CA ALA A 291 12.64 9.40 -8.74
C ALA A 291 13.37 8.86 -9.98
N ALA A 292 12.89 7.75 -10.55
CA ALA A 292 13.47 7.18 -11.78
C ALA A 292 13.36 8.18 -12.96
N VAL A 293 12.20 8.85 -13.11
CA VAL A 293 12.03 9.91 -14.13
C VAL A 293 12.99 11.06 -13.87
N CYS A 294 13.11 11.51 -12.61
CA CYS A 294 14.04 12.59 -12.25
C CYS A 294 15.49 12.24 -12.63
N VAL A 295 15.92 11.01 -12.36
CA VAL A 295 17.29 10.55 -12.72
C VAL A 295 17.47 10.47 -14.23
N GLN A 296 16.50 9.89 -14.96
CA GLN A 296 16.58 9.71 -16.41
C GLN A 296 16.63 11.05 -17.16
N GLU A 297 15.90 12.04 -16.68
CA GLU A 297 15.82 13.37 -17.30
C GLU A 297 16.77 14.39 -16.67
N SER A 298 17.56 14.00 -15.66
CA SER A 298 18.47 14.89 -14.91
C SER A 298 17.76 16.13 -14.35
N ILE A 299 16.57 15.92 -13.76
CA ILE A 299 15.75 16.97 -13.13
C ILE A 299 15.48 16.67 -11.65
N LEU A 300 15.04 17.67 -10.92
CA LEU A 300 14.65 17.56 -9.51
C LEU A 300 13.13 17.31 -9.37
N PRO A 301 12.67 16.72 -8.26
CA PRO A 301 11.24 16.45 -8.03
C PRO A 301 10.33 17.66 -8.17
N LYS A 302 10.75 18.82 -7.71
CA LYS A 302 10.00 20.08 -7.89
C LYS A 302 9.87 20.49 -9.37
N GLN A 303 10.90 20.28 -10.17
CA GLN A 303 10.88 20.55 -11.62
C GLN A 303 9.95 19.54 -12.34
N LEU A 304 9.97 18.26 -11.92
CA LEU A 304 9.02 17.26 -12.42
C LEU A 304 7.58 17.70 -12.18
N ARG A 305 7.25 18.11 -10.95
CA ARG A 305 5.90 18.57 -10.59
C ARG A 305 5.47 19.82 -11.34
N ALA A 306 6.37 20.75 -11.57
CA ALA A 306 6.07 22.01 -12.27
C ALA A 306 5.71 21.80 -13.76
N ASP A 307 6.14 20.71 -14.38
CA ASP A 307 5.85 20.38 -15.78
C ASP A 307 4.65 19.42 -15.88
N LYS A 308 3.48 19.97 -16.23
CA LYS A 308 2.25 19.20 -16.37
C LYS A 308 2.33 18.07 -17.42
N THR A 309 3.22 18.19 -18.41
CA THR A 309 3.41 17.14 -19.42
C THR A 309 4.16 15.97 -18.81
N ARG A 310 5.22 16.23 -18.06
CA ARG A 310 5.97 15.22 -17.33
C ARG A 310 5.12 14.53 -16.26
N VAL A 311 4.31 15.29 -15.52
CA VAL A 311 3.35 14.71 -14.56
C VAL A 311 2.40 13.72 -15.26
N ARG A 312 1.83 14.10 -16.41
CA ARG A 312 0.97 13.19 -17.19
C ARG A 312 1.71 11.94 -17.66
N GLN A 313 2.97 12.07 -18.10
CA GLN A 313 3.80 10.92 -18.50
C GLN A 313 4.10 10.01 -17.30
N LEU A 314 4.41 10.58 -16.13
CA LEU A 314 4.56 9.85 -14.89
C LEU A 314 3.29 9.07 -14.54
N GLN A 315 2.12 9.71 -14.60
CA GLN A 315 0.83 9.06 -14.35
C GLN A 315 0.59 7.90 -15.32
N GLN A 316 0.84 8.08 -16.63
CA GLN A 316 0.70 6.99 -17.61
C GLN A 316 1.70 5.84 -17.36
N THR A 317 2.91 6.13 -16.88
CA THR A 317 3.89 5.11 -16.49
C THR A 317 3.39 4.32 -15.27
N LEU A 318 2.87 5.00 -14.26
CA LEU A 318 2.28 4.37 -13.07
C LEU A 318 1.09 3.47 -13.43
N LEU A 319 0.17 3.94 -14.28
CA LEU A 319 -0.95 3.13 -14.76
C LEU A 319 -0.49 1.92 -15.57
N ARG A 320 0.57 2.04 -16.37
CA ARG A 320 1.16 0.92 -17.10
C ARG A 320 1.76 -0.13 -16.15
N ASP A 321 2.22 0.30 -14.99
CA ASP A 321 2.77 -0.55 -13.94
C ASP A 321 1.71 -1.00 -12.90
N ASP A 322 0.43 -1.04 -13.31
CA ASP A 322 -0.74 -1.50 -12.53
C ASP A 322 -1.07 -0.64 -11.29
N GLN A 323 -0.53 0.58 -11.19
CA GLN A 323 -0.96 1.57 -10.21
C GLN A 323 -2.34 2.11 -10.61
N SER A 324 -3.19 2.40 -9.65
CA SER A 324 -4.44 3.11 -9.87
C SER A 324 -4.35 4.53 -9.34
N ILE A 325 -4.89 5.46 -10.11
CA ILE A 325 -5.02 6.88 -9.75
C ILE A 325 -6.47 7.24 -10.05
N ARG A 326 -7.20 7.76 -9.08
CA ARG A 326 -8.63 8.05 -9.23
C ARG A 326 -8.84 9.08 -10.35
N ASP A 327 -9.79 8.81 -11.24
CA ASP A 327 -10.17 9.63 -12.40
C ASP A 327 -9.08 9.83 -13.47
N ILE A 328 -7.95 9.13 -13.34
CA ILE A 328 -6.88 9.09 -14.35
C ILE A 328 -6.90 7.73 -15.04
N LYS A 329 -7.11 7.75 -16.35
CA LYS A 329 -7.21 6.55 -17.20
C LYS A 329 -6.01 6.42 -18.13
N ASN A 330 -5.76 5.21 -18.62
CA ASN A 330 -4.80 4.99 -19.69
C ASN A 330 -5.15 5.85 -20.93
N ARG A 331 -4.26 6.73 -21.29
CA ARG A 331 -4.31 7.58 -22.49
C ARG A 331 -2.99 7.56 -23.24
N ASP A 332 -2.17 6.52 -23.04
CA ASP A 332 -0.89 6.38 -23.72
C ASP A 332 -1.11 6.31 -25.22
N PRO A 333 -0.62 7.29 -26.00
CA PRO A 333 -0.80 7.31 -27.45
C PRO A 333 -0.01 6.21 -28.18
N LYS A 334 0.98 5.60 -27.51
CA LYS A 334 1.74 4.46 -28.04
C LYS A 334 1.01 3.13 -27.92
N ASP A 335 -0.04 3.07 -27.09
CA ASP A 335 -0.88 1.87 -26.95
C ASP A 335 -1.85 1.75 -28.12
N VAL A 336 -1.46 0.99 -29.15
CA VAL A 336 -2.28 0.78 -30.37
C VAL A 336 -3.54 -0.06 -30.09
N ALA A 337 -3.63 -0.78 -28.96
CA ALA A 337 -4.84 -1.51 -28.59
C ALA A 337 -6.06 -0.58 -28.48
N ARG A 338 -5.87 0.66 -28.04
CA ARG A 338 -6.93 1.65 -27.85
C ARG A 338 -7.70 2.04 -29.12
N THR A 339 -7.15 1.77 -30.28
CA THR A 339 -7.80 2.04 -31.57
C THR A 339 -8.48 0.81 -32.17
N ALA A 340 -8.41 -0.33 -31.51
CA ALA A 340 -9.00 -1.57 -31.97
C ALA A 340 -10.52 -1.65 -31.73
N SER A 341 -11.22 -2.32 -32.59
CA SER A 341 -12.54 -2.88 -32.29
C SER A 341 -12.39 -4.18 -31.49
N VAL A 342 -13.32 -4.44 -30.57
CA VAL A 342 -13.24 -5.59 -29.66
C VAL A 342 -14.41 -6.55 -29.92
N SER A 343 -14.10 -7.85 -29.93
CA SER A 343 -15.10 -8.92 -29.93
C SER A 343 -14.67 -10.04 -28.97
N ALA A 344 -15.63 -10.84 -28.50
CA ALA A 344 -15.33 -11.89 -27.54
C ALA A 344 -16.23 -13.10 -27.70
N SER A 345 -15.88 -14.23 -27.10
CA SER A 345 -16.64 -15.47 -27.07
C SER A 345 -17.98 -15.37 -26.33
N GLY A 346 -18.12 -14.36 -25.46
CA GLY A 346 -19.33 -14.13 -24.69
C GLY A 346 -19.14 -12.98 -23.70
N VAL A 347 -20.20 -12.71 -22.95
CA VAL A 347 -20.25 -11.68 -21.90
C VAL A 347 -20.91 -12.28 -20.66
N TYR A 348 -20.34 -12.02 -19.50
CA TYR A 348 -20.92 -12.36 -18.21
C TYR A 348 -21.41 -11.10 -17.51
N LYS A 349 -22.74 -11.01 -17.26
CA LYS A 349 -23.43 -9.84 -16.69
C LYS A 349 -23.13 -8.55 -17.49
N HIS A 350 -22.59 -7.53 -16.84
CA HIS A 350 -22.29 -6.22 -17.41
C HIS A 350 -20.82 -6.05 -17.81
N ALA A 351 -20.02 -7.12 -17.73
CA ALA A 351 -18.58 -7.08 -17.99
C ALA A 351 -18.29 -7.25 -19.50
N HIS A 352 -18.57 -6.19 -20.27
CA HIS A 352 -18.46 -6.16 -21.73
C HIS A 352 -17.01 -6.18 -22.23
N PRO A 353 -16.73 -6.70 -23.44
CA PRO A 353 -15.38 -6.83 -23.99
C PRO A 353 -14.68 -5.47 -24.18
N GLU A 354 -15.41 -4.40 -24.47
CA GLU A 354 -14.87 -3.05 -24.65
C GLU A 354 -14.23 -2.49 -23.38
N HIS A 355 -14.57 -3.03 -22.20
CA HIS A 355 -14.01 -2.60 -20.94
C HIS A 355 -12.49 -2.83 -20.83
N VAL A 356 -11.93 -3.77 -21.60
CA VAL A 356 -10.47 -3.97 -21.62
C VAL A 356 -9.69 -2.78 -22.22
N LEU A 357 -10.38 -1.83 -22.83
CA LEU A 357 -9.83 -0.60 -23.41
C LEU A 357 -10.29 0.68 -22.68
N ASN A 358 -11.06 0.56 -21.59
CA ASN A 358 -11.58 1.72 -20.87
C ASN A 358 -10.50 2.48 -20.07
N GLY A 359 -9.31 1.87 -19.91
CA GLY A 359 -8.14 2.47 -19.25
C GLY A 359 -8.12 2.35 -17.74
N GLU A 360 -8.97 1.49 -17.17
CA GLU A 360 -9.03 1.19 -15.73
C GLU A 360 -8.71 -0.27 -15.47
N VAL A 361 -7.84 -0.53 -14.48
CA VAL A 361 -7.33 -1.88 -14.20
C VAL A 361 -7.95 -2.52 -12.95
N ARG A 362 -8.95 -1.88 -12.36
CA ARG A 362 -9.71 -2.40 -11.22
C ARG A 362 -11.09 -1.77 -11.14
N ASP A 363 -11.96 -2.38 -10.36
CA ASP A 363 -13.21 -1.75 -9.97
C ASP A 363 -12.92 -0.61 -8.98
N MET A 364 -13.61 0.49 -9.14
CA MET A 364 -13.55 1.67 -8.29
C MET A 364 -14.96 1.95 -7.76
N PRO A 365 -15.12 2.68 -6.64
CA PRO A 365 -16.42 3.20 -6.26
C PRO A 365 -17.08 3.90 -7.46
N ASP A 366 -18.34 3.62 -7.71
CA ASP A 366 -19.17 4.12 -8.82
C ASP A 366 -18.80 3.64 -10.23
N THR A 367 -17.71 2.88 -10.41
CA THR A 367 -17.27 2.35 -11.71
C THR A 367 -16.96 0.85 -11.60
N TRP A 368 -18.00 0.06 -11.37
CA TRP A 368 -17.93 -1.39 -11.26
C TRP A 368 -17.85 -2.06 -12.63
N ASP A 369 -17.34 -3.30 -12.67
CA ASP A 369 -17.18 -4.10 -13.90
C ASP A 369 -16.24 -3.44 -14.94
N ASN A 370 -15.13 -2.82 -14.51
CA ASN A 370 -14.10 -2.28 -15.39
C ASN A 370 -13.29 -3.36 -16.11
N ARG A 371 -13.88 -4.53 -16.33
CA ARG A 371 -13.26 -5.69 -16.97
C ARG A 371 -14.19 -6.34 -17.98
N TRP A 372 -13.63 -7.11 -18.87
CA TRP A 372 -14.37 -8.14 -19.58
C TRP A 372 -14.46 -9.40 -18.73
N ALA A 373 -15.62 -10.05 -18.75
CA ALA A 373 -15.79 -11.40 -18.24
C ALA A 373 -16.69 -12.24 -19.16
N ALA A 374 -16.39 -13.53 -19.24
CA ALA A 374 -17.18 -14.49 -20.00
C ALA A 374 -17.15 -15.87 -19.32
N PRO A 375 -18.21 -16.70 -19.50
CA PRO A 375 -18.20 -18.08 -19.03
C PRO A 375 -17.08 -18.88 -19.70
N MET A 376 -16.39 -19.72 -18.92
CA MET A 376 -15.47 -20.73 -19.45
C MET A 376 -16.29 -21.90 -20.03
N THR A 377 -16.07 -22.19 -21.29
CA THR A 377 -16.69 -23.36 -21.99
C THR A 377 -15.67 -24.47 -22.20
N GLY A 378 -16.07 -25.60 -22.78
CA GLY A 378 -15.13 -26.67 -23.14
C GLY A 378 -14.05 -26.25 -24.14
N ASN A 379 -14.29 -25.18 -24.91
CA ASN A 379 -13.34 -24.57 -25.84
C ASN A 379 -12.60 -23.36 -25.26
N GLY A 380 -12.70 -23.14 -23.95
CA GLY A 380 -12.19 -21.95 -23.26
C GLY A 380 -13.03 -20.71 -23.54
N ALA A 381 -12.38 -19.55 -23.43
CA ALA A 381 -12.94 -18.25 -23.75
C ALA A 381 -11.91 -17.43 -24.54
N TRP A 382 -12.38 -16.49 -25.35
CA TRP A 382 -11.48 -15.65 -26.14
C TRP A 382 -11.99 -14.22 -26.23
N LEU A 383 -11.03 -13.30 -26.41
CA LEU A 383 -11.23 -11.89 -26.73
C LEU A 383 -10.30 -11.51 -27.88
N GLU A 384 -10.81 -10.76 -28.89
CA GLU A 384 -10.06 -10.35 -30.07
C GLU A 384 -10.11 -8.83 -30.25
N LEU A 385 -8.92 -8.25 -30.39
CA LEU A 385 -8.69 -6.87 -30.83
C LEU A 385 -8.45 -6.89 -32.34
N ARG A 386 -9.17 -6.06 -33.11
CA ARG A 386 -9.04 -5.96 -34.57
C ARG A 386 -8.86 -4.52 -34.99
N TRP A 387 -7.96 -4.29 -35.93
CA TRP A 387 -7.67 -2.98 -36.52
C TRP A 387 -8.06 -2.95 -37.99
N ASP A 388 -8.49 -1.77 -38.48
CA ASP A 388 -8.81 -1.54 -39.91
C ASP A 388 -7.53 -1.59 -40.75
N GLN A 389 -6.39 -1.18 -40.20
CA GLN A 389 -5.08 -1.30 -40.83
C GLN A 389 -4.16 -2.14 -39.94
N PRO A 390 -3.31 -3.02 -40.51
CA PRO A 390 -2.35 -3.77 -39.70
C PRO A 390 -1.51 -2.90 -38.80
N GLN A 391 -1.22 -3.38 -37.62
CA GLN A 391 -0.37 -2.71 -36.62
C GLN A 391 0.89 -3.53 -36.40
N LEU A 392 2.02 -2.83 -36.30
CA LEU A 392 3.27 -3.44 -35.81
C LEU A 392 3.17 -3.63 -34.30
N VAL A 393 3.39 -4.84 -33.83
CA VAL A 393 3.35 -5.17 -32.38
C VAL A 393 4.61 -5.93 -32.00
N ARG A 394 5.27 -5.50 -30.94
CA ARG A 394 6.44 -6.14 -30.31
C ARG A 394 6.32 -6.34 -28.80
N HIS A 395 5.35 -5.64 -28.16
CA HIS A 395 5.10 -5.79 -26.74
C HIS A 395 3.59 -5.86 -26.48
N ILE A 396 3.17 -6.86 -25.69
CA ILE A 396 1.79 -7.06 -25.30
C ILE A 396 1.72 -7.13 -23.78
N GLN A 397 0.84 -6.34 -23.18
CA GLN A 397 0.58 -6.35 -21.77
C GLN A 397 -0.86 -6.71 -21.48
N ILE A 398 -1.07 -7.62 -20.51
CA ILE A 398 -2.40 -8.09 -20.13
C ILE A 398 -2.54 -8.00 -18.62
N THR A 399 -3.63 -7.38 -18.15
CA THR A 399 -3.95 -7.30 -16.72
C THR A 399 -5.16 -8.18 -16.43
N PHE A 400 -4.96 -9.26 -15.69
CA PHE A 400 -5.98 -10.20 -15.26
C PHE A 400 -6.60 -9.83 -13.91
N ASP A 401 -7.74 -10.42 -13.56
CA ASP A 401 -8.28 -10.36 -12.20
C ASP A 401 -7.49 -11.29 -11.28
N SER A 402 -7.09 -10.80 -10.11
CA SER A 402 -6.39 -11.55 -9.06
C SER A 402 -7.23 -11.72 -7.79
N GLY A 403 -8.55 -11.45 -7.84
CA GLY A 403 -9.44 -11.65 -6.71
C GLY A 403 -9.31 -10.59 -5.61
N PHE A 404 -9.17 -9.32 -5.96
CA PHE A 404 -9.05 -8.19 -5.01
C PHE A 404 -10.21 -8.05 -4.02
N GLN A 405 -11.33 -8.72 -4.25
CA GLN A 405 -12.46 -8.77 -3.32
C GLN A 405 -12.18 -9.62 -2.07
N ARG A 406 -11.06 -10.35 -2.02
CA ARG A 406 -10.64 -11.15 -0.86
C ARG A 406 -9.41 -10.57 -0.21
N GLU A 407 -9.36 -10.70 1.10
CA GLU A 407 -8.13 -10.44 1.83
C GLU A 407 -7.11 -11.55 1.56
N LEU A 408 -5.89 -11.16 1.20
CA LEU A 408 -4.77 -12.07 0.88
C LEU A 408 -3.67 -12.02 1.93
N THR A 409 -3.93 -11.34 3.06
CA THR A 409 -2.97 -11.13 4.13
C THR A 409 -2.86 -12.37 5.00
N LEU A 410 -1.65 -12.77 5.34
CA LEU A 410 -1.40 -13.78 6.37
C LEU A 410 -1.83 -13.24 7.74
N SER A 411 -2.44 -14.09 8.54
CA SER A 411 -2.92 -13.76 9.88
C SER A 411 -2.51 -14.84 10.87
N ALA A 412 -2.35 -14.49 12.15
CA ALA A 412 -2.26 -15.45 13.24
C ALA A 412 -3.61 -16.12 13.53
N SER A 413 -4.72 -15.49 13.12
CA SER A 413 -6.07 -16.04 13.33
C SER A 413 -6.31 -17.30 12.52
N ARG A 414 -6.68 -18.39 13.22
CA ARG A 414 -7.12 -19.66 12.61
C ARG A 414 -8.34 -19.46 11.71
N TRP A 415 -9.30 -18.64 12.14
CA TRP A 415 -10.51 -18.32 11.38
C TRP A 415 -10.21 -17.63 10.04
N VAL A 416 -9.28 -16.68 10.01
CA VAL A 416 -8.82 -16.04 8.76
C VAL A 416 -8.09 -17.06 7.89
N ASN A 417 -7.12 -17.77 8.46
CA ASN A 417 -6.27 -18.72 7.74
C ASN A 417 -7.06 -19.88 7.09
N GLN A 418 -8.17 -20.30 7.69
CA GLN A 418 -9.06 -21.32 7.12
C GLN A 418 -9.81 -20.84 5.88
N ARG A 419 -9.95 -19.54 5.68
CA ARG A 419 -10.64 -18.90 4.55
C ARG A 419 -9.71 -18.35 3.48
N VAL A 420 -8.44 -18.17 3.79
CA VAL A 420 -7.43 -17.72 2.83
C VAL A 420 -7.13 -18.82 1.84
N ILE A 421 -7.29 -18.52 0.56
CA ILE A 421 -6.86 -19.39 -0.52
C ILE A 421 -5.34 -19.25 -0.65
N ARG A 422 -4.60 -20.27 -0.23
CA ARG A 422 -3.14 -20.30 -0.30
C ARG A 422 -2.70 -20.74 -1.68
N GLY A 423 -2.46 -19.78 -2.55
CA GLY A 423 -2.06 -20.00 -3.93
C GLY A 423 -2.68 -18.98 -4.88
N PRO A 424 -2.54 -19.17 -6.18
CA PRO A 424 -3.21 -18.32 -7.17
C PRO A 424 -4.71 -18.30 -6.94
N GLN A 425 -5.32 -17.12 -7.00
CA GLN A 425 -6.75 -16.98 -6.77
C GLN A 425 -7.56 -17.60 -7.93
N PRO A 426 -8.75 -18.14 -7.68
CA PRO A 426 -9.54 -18.84 -8.68
C PRO A 426 -9.81 -18.03 -9.95
N GLU A 427 -9.98 -16.72 -9.84
CA GLU A 427 -10.28 -15.81 -10.94
C GLU A 427 -9.08 -15.58 -11.86
N LEU A 428 -7.87 -15.82 -11.37
CA LEU A 428 -6.66 -15.61 -12.15
C LEU A 428 -6.59 -16.59 -13.32
N VAL A 429 -6.31 -16.07 -14.51
CA VAL A 429 -6.10 -16.89 -15.71
C VAL A 429 -4.83 -17.73 -15.54
N LYS A 430 -4.98 -19.04 -15.75
CA LYS A 430 -3.91 -20.04 -15.59
C LYS A 430 -3.16 -20.33 -16.88
N THR A 431 -3.92 -20.54 -17.96
CA THR A 431 -3.36 -20.96 -19.25
C THR A 431 -3.99 -20.15 -20.36
N TYR A 432 -3.16 -19.55 -21.21
CA TYR A 432 -3.62 -18.76 -22.34
C TYR A 432 -2.59 -18.69 -23.47
N ARG A 433 -3.07 -18.30 -24.64
CA ARG A 433 -2.27 -18.02 -25.85
C ARG A 433 -2.65 -16.66 -26.41
N VAL A 434 -1.69 -15.95 -26.96
CA VAL A 434 -1.93 -14.75 -27.78
C VAL A 434 -1.65 -15.11 -29.23
N ILE A 435 -2.63 -14.93 -30.08
CA ILE A 435 -2.61 -15.34 -31.48
C ILE A 435 -2.78 -14.10 -32.35
N GLY A 436 -1.81 -13.81 -33.19
CA GLY A 436 -1.86 -12.76 -34.20
C GLY A 436 -2.43 -13.29 -35.52
N ARG A 437 -3.28 -12.48 -36.18
CA ARG A 437 -3.66 -12.70 -37.59
C ARG A 437 -2.79 -11.79 -38.45
N LEU A 438 -1.99 -12.41 -39.32
CA LEU A 438 -1.07 -11.71 -40.20
C LEU A 438 -1.86 -11.05 -41.37
N PRO A 439 -1.29 -10.05 -42.08
CA PRO A 439 -1.92 -9.42 -43.24
C PRO A 439 -2.29 -10.37 -44.36
N ASN A 440 -1.55 -11.48 -44.53
CA ASN A 440 -1.84 -12.53 -45.50
C ASN A 440 -3.00 -13.48 -45.07
N GLY A 441 -3.61 -13.22 -43.90
CA GLY A 441 -4.72 -14.00 -43.37
C GLY A 441 -4.34 -15.20 -42.51
N ASN A 442 -3.07 -15.58 -42.45
CA ASN A 442 -2.57 -16.67 -41.60
C ASN A 442 -2.58 -16.29 -40.10
N PHE A 443 -2.69 -17.31 -39.27
CA PHE A 443 -2.60 -17.16 -37.83
C PHE A 443 -1.24 -17.59 -37.30
N GLN A 444 -0.68 -16.84 -36.36
CA GLN A 444 0.59 -17.13 -35.69
C GLN A 444 0.41 -17.03 -34.18
N THR A 445 0.84 -18.04 -33.44
CA THR A 445 0.93 -17.92 -31.98
C THR A 445 2.11 -17.00 -31.62
N LEU A 446 1.81 -15.85 -31.03
CA LEU A 446 2.79 -14.84 -30.64
C LEU A 446 3.43 -15.19 -29.29
N THR A 447 2.61 -15.67 -28.36
CA THR A 447 3.07 -16.17 -27.06
C THR A 447 2.09 -17.19 -26.49
N GLN A 448 2.60 -18.07 -25.64
CA GLN A 448 1.82 -19.05 -24.89
C GLN A 448 2.32 -19.15 -23.46
N VAL A 449 1.39 -19.15 -22.49
CA VAL A 449 1.69 -19.26 -21.09
C VAL A 449 0.91 -20.41 -20.46
N GLN A 450 1.62 -21.23 -19.70
CA GLN A 450 1.07 -22.28 -18.86
C GLN A 450 1.42 -21.98 -17.39
N HIS A 451 0.49 -22.27 -16.49
CA HIS A 451 0.70 -22.04 -15.05
C HIS A 451 1.00 -20.59 -14.67
N ASN A 452 0.33 -19.62 -15.29
CA ASN A 452 0.43 -18.23 -14.91
C ASN A 452 -0.02 -18.02 -13.45
N ILE A 453 0.78 -17.25 -12.69
CA ILE A 453 0.50 -16.85 -11.30
C ILE A 453 0.53 -15.33 -11.12
N GLN A 454 0.61 -14.57 -12.21
CA GLN A 454 0.75 -13.12 -12.21
C GLN A 454 -0.53 -12.44 -12.72
N ARG A 455 -0.88 -11.35 -12.08
CA ARG A 455 -1.96 -10.46 -12.52
C ARG A 455 -1.55 -9.68 -13.77
N LEU A 456 -0.40 -9.01 -13.71
CA LEU A 456 0.15 -8.23 -14.81
C LEU A 456 1.17 -9.08 -15.59
N CYS A 457 0.82 -9.42 -16.83
CA CYS A 457 1.66 -10.21 -17.73
C CYS A 457 2.18 -9.33 -18.86
N ARG A 458 3.49 -9.37 -19.09
CA ARG A 458 4.18 -8.63 -20.14
C ARG A 458 4.90 -9.61 -21.06
N HIS A 459 4.73 -9.41 -22.37
CA HIS A 459 5.29 -10.27 -23.40
C HIS A 459 6.03 -9.41 -24.41
N ASP A 460 7.36 -9.56 -24.45
CA ASP A 460 8.18 -9.11 -25.55
C ASP A 460 8.19 -10.19 -26.62
N ILE A 461 7.82 -9.84 -27.83
CA ILE A 461 7.74 -10.74 -28.97
C ILE A 461 8.58 -10.20 -30.13
N GLU A 462 8.94 -11.06 -31.08
CA GLU A 462 9.51 -10.59 -32.33
C GLU A 462 8.52 -9.63 -33.01
N PRO A 463 9.00 -8.45 -33.49
CA PRO A 463 8.13 -7.48 -34.13
C PRO A 463 7.35 -8.09 -35.30
N VAL A 464 6.04 -7.97 -35.26
CA VAL A 464 5.17 -8.58 -36.27
C VAL A 464 4.01 -7.66 -36.63
N GLU A 465 3.68 -7.55 -37.91
CA GLU A 465 2.47 -6.86 -38.38
C GLU A 465 1.25 -7.81 -38.25
N VAL A 466 0.21 -7.31 -37.59
CA VAL A 466 -1.04 -8.08 -37.36
C VAL A 466 -2.27 -7.22 -37.68
N SER A 467 -3.28 -7.84 -38.28
CA SER A 467 -4.61 -7.25 -38.47
C SER A 467 -5.54 -7.47 -37.27
N SER A 468 -5.26 -8.51 -36.47
CA SER A 468 -5.93 -8.73 -35.18
C SER A 468 -5.03 -9.49 -34.21
N ILE A 469 -5.32 -9.35 -32.91
CA ILE A 469 -4.74 -10.14 -31.83
C ILE A 469 -5.89 -10.79 -31.06
N ARG A 470 -5.85 -12.12 -30.92
CA ARG A 470 -6.78 -12.88 -30.09
C ARG A 470 -6.08 -13.38 -28.83
N LEU A 471 -6.61 -13.03 -27.68
CA LEU A 471 -6.32 -13.67 -26.41
C LEU A 471 -7.23 -14.90 -26.26
N GLN A 472 -6.67 -16.08 -26.43
CA GLN A 472 -7.34 -17.36 -26.20
C GLN A 472 -7.01 -17.85 -24.80
N ILE A 473 -8.02 -18.04 -23.96
CA ILE A 473 -7.86 -18.48 -22.57
C ILE A 473 -8.40 -19.89 -22.45
N ASP A 474 -7.51 -20.80 -22.04
CA ASP A 474 -7.79 -22.23 -21.97
C ASP A 474 -8.18 -22.68 -20.56
N ALA A 475 -7.70 -21.98 -19.49
CA ALA A 475 -8.02 -22.30 -18.09
C ALA A 475 -7.85 -21.10 -17.16
N THR A 476 -8.67 -21.08 -16.09
CA THR A 476 -8.48 -20.28 -14.87
C THR A 476 -7.92 -21.16 -13.75
N HIS A 477 -7.64 -20.60 -12.57
CA HIS A 477 -7.27 -21.38 -11.38
C HIS A 477 -8.48 -21.95 -10.63
N GLY A 478 -9.71 -21.84 -11.18
CA GLY A 478 -10.89 -22.46 -10.59
C GLY A 478 -12.20 -21.69 -10.78
N ALA A 479 -12.14 -20.43 -11.22
CA ALA A 479 -13.35 -19.67 -11.54
C ALA A 479 -14.04 -20.23 -12.80
N ALA A 480 -15.37 -20.24 -12.81
CA ALA A 480 -16.19 -20.66 -13.91
C ALA A 480 -16.28 -19.59 -15.04
N GLU A 481 -15.79 -18.40 -14.77
CA GLU A 481 -15.66 -17.31 -15.75
C GLU A 481 -14.24 -16.78 -15.81
N VAL A 482 -13.83 -16.36 -16.99
CA VAL A 482 -12.61 -15.59 -17.20
C VAL A 482 -12.85 -14.11 -16.91
N ARG A 483 -11.82 -13.39 -16.47
CA ARG A 483 -11.87 -11.94 -16.20
C ARG A 483 -10.57 -11.27 -16.64
N VAL A 484 -10.68 -10.23 -17.48
CA VAL A 484 -9.54 -9.43 -17.99
C VAL A 484 -9.86 -7.96 -17.84
N TYR A 485 -8.98 -7.23 -17.16
CA TYR A 485 -9.13 -5.79 -16.96
C TYR A 485 -8.60 -4.97 -18.13
N GLU A 486 -7.45 -5.32 -18.67
CA GLU A 486 -6.83 -4.49 -19.71
C GLU A 486 -5.95 -5.32 -20.65
N ILE A 487 -5.90 -4.92 -21.92
CA ILE A 487 -4.92 -5.37 -22.89
C ILE A 487 -4.29 -4.12 -23.52
N ARG A 488 -2.96 -4.04 -23.52
CA ARG A 488 -2.19 -3.01 -24.21
C ARG A 488 -1.28 -3.64 -25.26
N CYS A 489 -1.08 -2.93 -26.37
CA CYS A 489 -0.22 -3.37 -27.48
C CYS A 489 0.69 -2.21 -27.90
N TYR A 490 2.00 -2.49 -28.06
CA TYR A 490 3.00 -1.50 -28.43
C TYR A 490 3.84 -1.98 -29.61
N GLY A 491 4.15 -1.05 -30.53
CA GLY A 491 5.00 -1.26 -31.70
C GLY A 491 6.49 -1.06 -31.46
#